data_0b5ab0af900d1c47a4351b1c9ff0abf6
#
_entry.id   0b5ab0af900d1c47a4351b1c9ff0abf6
#
_cell.length_a   1.000
_cell.length_b   1.000
_cell.length_c   1.000
_cell.angle_alpha   90.00
_cell.angle_beta   90.00
_cell.angle_gamma   90.00
#
_symmetry.space_group_name_H-M   'P 1'
#
loop_
_entity.id
_entity.type
_entity.pdbx_description
1 polymer ?
#
loop_
_entity_poly.entity_id
_entity_poly.type
_entity_poly.pdbx_seq_one_letter_code
_entity_poly.pdbx_strand_id
1 'polypeptide(L)'
;MRVTDSMLHTGLTDNIQKGLARMNQNYNRLSTGKMINRPSDDPVGLIMGMRLKNGIKDGKQFTENANAALALLNSSDSTLGEMTTVLPRLSELAVKGANGTLDDVSLEAIANEVEEIRNELFHMANVQQENTYLFAVERTNQPAYTATPN
;
A
#
# COMPACT_ATOMS: atom_id res chain seq x y z
N MET A 1 51.75 -49.81 22.73
CA MET A 1 51.53 -49.14 21.45
C MET A 1 52.49 -47.94 21.39
N ARG A 2 53.42 -47.90 20.46
CA ARG A 2 54.33 -46.76 20.27
C ARG A 2 53.59 -45.73 19.43
N VAL A 3 53.16 -44.65 20.06
CA VAL A 3 52.68 -43.44 19.34
C VAL A 3 53.93 -42.85 18.68
N THR A 4 54.01 -42.85 17.38
CA THR A 4 55.16 -42.28 16.65
C THR A 4 55.03 -40.76 16.69
N ASP A 5 56.18 -40.04 16.77
CA ASP A 5 56.25 -38.57 16.73
C ASP A 5 55.41 -37.97 15.59
N SER A 6 55.41 -38.62 14.45
CA SER A 6 54.60 -38.26 13.27
C SER A 6 53.11 -38.23 13.57
N MET A 7 52.55 -39.14 14.35
CA MET A 7 51.12 -39.17 14.71
C MET A 7 50.80 -38.03 15.69
N LEU A 8 51.70 -37.69 16.59
CA LEU A 8 51.54 -36.54 17.52
C LEU A 8 51.55 -35.23 16.73
N HIS A 9 52.46 -35.02 15.83
CA HIS A 9 52.54 -33.83 14.94
C HIS A 9 51.29 -33.71 14.06
N THR A 10 50.85 -34.80 13.45
CA THR A 10 49.64 -34.78 12.60
C THR A 10 48.37 -34.46 13.47
N GLY A 11 48.26 -35.06 14.64
CA GLY A 11 47.12 -34.76 15.54
C GLY A 11 47.11 -33.31 16.06
N LEU A 12 48.30 -32.76 16.36
CA LEU A 12 48.44 -31.36 16.78
C LEU A 12 48.05 -30.40 15.62
N THR A 13 48.57 -30.65 14.42
CA THR A 13 48.27 -29.83 13.21
C THR A 13 46.75 -29.86 12.92
N ASP A 14 46.14 -31.04 12.97
CA ASP A 14 44.68 -31.19 12.74
C ASP A 14 43.86 -30.42 13.79
N ASN A 15 44.26 -30.49 15.06
CA ASN A 15 43.57 -29.73 16.12
C ASN A 15 43.75 -28.22 15.96
N ILE A 16 44.88 -27.72 15.54
CA ILE A 16 45.11 -26.31 15.25
C ILE A 16 44.28 -25.86 14.03
N GLN A 17 44.25 -26.64 12.97
CA GLN A 17 43.41 -26.32 11.80
C GLN A 17 41.91 -26.27 12.16
N LYS A 18 41.41 -27.24 12.93
CA LYS A 18 40.03 -27.22 13.45
C LYS A 18 39.76 -26.02 14.35
N GLY A 19 40.72 -25.63 15.19
CA GLY A 19 40.65 -24.42 16.01
C GLY A 19 40.52 -23.15 15.18
N LEU A 20 41.36 -22.99 14.15
CA LEU A 20 41.34 -21.85 13.24
C LEU A 20 40.05 -21.81 12.44
N ALA A 21 39.53 -22.94 11.98
CA ALA A 21 38.25 -23.01 11.25
C ALA A 21 37.09 -22.55 12.13
N ARG A 22 37.04 -22.98 13.42
CA ARG A 22 36.01 -22.51 14.37
C ARG A 22 36.14 -21.00 14.66
N MET A 23 37.37 -20.51 14.79
CA MET A 23 37.63 -19.09 15.04
C MET A 23 37.16 -18.24 13.86
N ASN A 24 37.45 -18.64 12.60
CA ASN A 24 36.95 -18.00 11.39
C ASN A 24 35.43 -18.01 11.32
N GLN A 25 34.79 -19.10 11.67
CA GLN A 25 33.32 -19.20 11.70
C GLN A 25 32.72 -18.23 12.72
N ASN A 26 33.28 -18.19 13.94
CA ASN A 26 32.82 -17.27 14.98
C ASN A 26 33.08 -15.80 14.61
N TYR A 27 34.21 -15.49 13.98
CA TYR A 27 34.50 -14.17 13.46
C TYR A 27 33.49 -13.73 12.40
N ASN A 28 33.15 -14.61 11.45
CA ASN A 28 32.12 -14.34 10.45
C ASN A 28 30.73 -14.11 11.09
N ARG A 29 30.37 -14.91 12.08
CA ARG A 29 29.12 -14.73 12.84
C ARG A 29 29.08 -13.40 13.58
N LEU A 30 30.17 -13.01 14.20
CA LEU A 30 30.29 -11.75 14.92
C LEU A 30 30.22 -10.55 13.97
N SER A 31 30.95 -10.63 12.84
CA SER A 31 31.00 -9.57 11.82
C SER A 31 29.66 -9.35 11.13
N THR A 32 28.91 -10.42 10.86
CA THR A 32 27.62 -10.35 10.14
C THR A 32 26.42 -10.20 11.09
N GLY A 33 26.60 -10.46 12.39
CA GLY A 33 25.53 -10.53 13.37
C GLY A 33 24.53 -11.69 13.12
N LYS A 34 24.87 -12.62 12.21
CA LYS A 34 24.00 -13.73 11.81
C LYS A 34 24.61 -15.06 12.26
N MET A 35 23.77 -15.93 12.82
CA MET A 35 24.19 -17.27 13.21
C MET A 35 24.44 -18.19 12.02
N ILE A 36 23.66 -18.05 10.96
CA ILE A 36 23.73 -18.81 9.69
C ILE A 36 24.17 -17.85 8.59
N ASN A 37 25.39 -18.03 8.06
CA ASN A 37 25.95 -17.21 7.00
C ASN A 37 26.02 -17.94 5.66
N ARG A 38 26.09 -19.27 5.68
CA ARG A 38 26.14 -20.10 4.47
C ARG A 38 25.05 -21.18 4.53
N PRO A 39 24.49 -21.57 3.38
CA PRO A 39 23.51 -22.67 3.33
C PRO A 39 24.05 -23.99 3.90
N SER A 40 25.38 -24.19 3.85
CA SER A 40 26.06 -25.37 4.38
C SER A 40 26.16 -25.39 5.92
N ASP A 41 25.98 -24.24 6.60
CA ASP A 41 26.10 -24.16 8.05
C ASP A 41 24.91 -24.84 8.76
N ASP A 42 23.70 -24.57 8.27
CA ASP A 42 22.45 -25.19 8.70
C ASP A 42 21.38 -25.04 7.63
N PRO A 43 21.21 -26.04 6.76
CA PRO A 43 20.24 -25.95 5.65
C PRO A 43 18.78 -25.95 6.15
N VAL A 44 18.48 -26.61 7.26
CA VAL A 44 17.11 -26.65 7.82
C VAL A 44 16.76 -25.31 8.45
N GLY A 45 17.66 -24.76 9.26
CA GLY A 45 17.50 -23.43 9.85
C GLY A 45 17.42 -22.34 8.81
N LEU A 46 18.18 -22.45 7.71
CA LEU A 46 18.10 -21.50 6.59
C LEU A 46 16.73 -21.53 5.91
N ILE A 47 16.18 -22.72 5.61
CA ILE A 47 14.84 -22.85 5.00
C ILE A 47 13.78 -22.25 5.91
N MET A 48 13.86 -22.55 7.22
CA MET A 48 12.93 -21.99 8.21
C MET A 48 13.05 -20.46 8.28
N GLY A 49 14.27 -19.93 8.33
CA GLY A 49 14.53 -18.48 8.32
C GLY A 49 13.99 -17.79 7.06
N MET A 50 14.16 -18.42 5.89
CA MET A 50 13.59 -17.90 4.63
C MET A 50 12.06 -17.88 4.64
N ARG A 51 11.41 -18.95 5.15
CA ARG A 51 9.94 -18.99 5.30
C ARG A 51 9.43 -17.90 6.22
N LEU A 52 10.08 -17.72 7.37
CA LEU A 52 9.72 -16.66 8.32
C LEU A 52 9.92 -15.26 7.73
N LYS A 53 11.03 -15.04 7.03
CA LYS A 53 11.30 -13.77 6.34
C LYS A 53 10.27 -13.47 5.25
N ASN A 54 9.86 -14.47 4.48
CA ASN A 54 8.80 -14.31 3.49
C ASN A 54 7.46 -14.01 4.18
N GLY A 55 7.11 -14.71 5.25
CA GLY A 55 5.88 -14.42 6.02
C GLY A 55 5.86 -13.01 6.61
N ILE A 56 6.99 -12.51 7.10
CA ILE A 56 7.12 -11.11 7.55
C ILE A 56 6.93 -10.13 6.38
N LYS A 57 7.53 -10.43 5.23
CA LYS A 57 7.37 -9.60 4.02
C LYS A 57 5.92 -9.56 3.56
N ASP A 58 5.26 -10.71 3.51
CA ASP A 58 3.86 -10.82 3.13
C ASP A 58 2.96 -10.08 4.13
N GLY A 59 3.21 -10.23 5.43
CA GLY A 59 2.51 -9.49 6.48
C GLY A 59 2.68 -7.97 6.36
N LYS A 60 3.90 -7.52 6.04
CA LYS A 60 4.14 -6.10 5.75
C LYS A 60 3.37 -5.62 4.54
N GLN A 61 3.36 -6.38 3.44
CA GLN A 61 2.60 -6.06 2.24
C GLN A 61 1.09 -5.99 2.53
N PHE A 62 0.55 -6.92 3.33
CA PHE A 62 -0.86 -6.86 3.74
C PHE A 62 -1.17 -5.60 4.55
N THR A 63 -0.27 -5.19 5.42
CA THR A 63 -0.43 -3.95 6.20
C THR A 63 -0.42 -2.72 5.29
N GLU A 64 0.49 -2.66 4.33
CA GLU A 64 0.55 -1.58 3.34
C GLU A 64 -0.71 -1.54 2.48
N ASN A 65 -1.20 -2.70 2.00
CA ASN A 65 -2.44 -2.79 1.24
C ASN A 65 -3.66 -2.36 2.06
N ALA A 66 -3.73 -2.74 3.34
CA ALA A 66 -4.80 -2.34 4.24
C ALA A 66 -4.80 -0.82 4.48
N ASN A 67 -3.63 -0.22 4.67
CA ASN A 67 -3.50 1.23 4.83
C ASN A 67 -3.91 1.98 3.54
N ALA A 68 -3.53 1.48 2.37
CA ALA A 68 -3.95 2.05 1.09
C ALA A 68 -5.48 1.96 0.91
N ALA A 69 -6.08 0.82 1.26
CA ALA A 69 -7.53 0.65 1.22
C ALA A 69 -8.26 1.60 2.19
N LEU A 70 -7.73 1.78 3.42
CA LEU A 70 -8.28 2.73 4.39
C LEU A 70 -8.19 4.17 3.88
N ALA A 71 -7.08 4.56 3.25
CA ALA A 71 -6.93 5.88 2.66
C ALA A 71 -7.97 6.13 1.56
N LEU A 72 -8.18 5.14 0.68
CA LEU A 72 -9.18 5.19 -0.38
C LEU A 72 -10.61 5.29 0.17
N LEU A 73 -10.93 4.50 1.21
CA LEU A 73 -12.25 4.54 1.86
C LEU A 73 -12.51 5.89 2.55
N ASN A 74 -11.53 6.43 3.27
CA ASN A 74 -11.64 7.73 3.92
C ASN A 74 -11.84 8.85 2.89
N SER A 75 -11.13 8.80 1.77
CA SER A 75 -11.30 9.76 0.68
C SER A 75 -12.69 9.65 0.04
N SER A 76 -13.18 8.41 -0.15
CA SER A 76 -14.53 8.17 -0.66
C SER A 76 -15.60 8.69 0.30
N ASP A 77 -15.45 8.45 1.59
CA ASP A 77 -16.38 8.92 2.62
C ASP A 77 -16.42 10.45 2.67
N SER A 78 -15.26 11.11 2.65
CA SER A 78 -15.17 12.57 2.58
C SER A 78 -15.89 13.13 1.36
N THR A 79 -15.60 12.61 0.16
CA THR A 79 -16.21 13.08 -1.09
C THR A 79 -17.72 12.85 -1.10
N LEU A 80 -18.19 11.69 -0.63
CA LEU A 80 -19.63 11.42 -0.50
C LEU A 80 -20.28 12.32 0.54
N GLY A 81 -19.59 12.63 1.64
CA GLY A 81 -20.00 13.62 2.63
C GLY A 81 -20.22 15.00 2.00
N GLU A 82 -19.26 15.47 1.22
CA GLU A 82 -19.36 16.74 0.48
C GLU A 82 -20.55 16.72 -0.49
N MET A 83 -20.72 15.66 -1.29
CA MET A 83 -21.88 15.52 -2.19
C MET A 83 -23.21 15.61 -1.44
N THR A 84 -23.32 14.98 -0.25
CA THR A 84 -24.55 15.02 0.57
C THR A 84 -24.85 16.41 1.12
N THR A 85 -23.86 17.30 1.26
CA THR A 85 -24.10 18.69 1.68
C THR A 85 -24.65 19.58 0.57
N VAL A 86 -24.34 19.24 -0.69
CA VAL A 86 -24.76 20.01 -1.86
C VAL A 86 -26.18 19.63 -2.33
N LEU A 87 -26.60 18.39 -2.14
CA LEU A 87 -27.92 17.89 -2.56
C LEU A 87 -29.13 18.66 -1.96
N PRO A 88 -29.15 19.06 -0.67
CA PRO A 88 -30.22 19.89 -0.12
C PRO A 88 -30.36 21.22 -0.85
N ARG A 89 -29.24 21.85 -1.23
CA ARG A 89 -29.28 23.12 -1.99
C ARG A 89 -29.90 22.93 -3.35
N LEU A 90 -29.56 21.85 -4.05
CA LEU A 90 -30.18 21.50 -5.32
C LEU A 90 -31.71 21.29 -5.18
N SER A 91 -32.14 20.60 -4.11
CA SER A 91 -33.56 20.41 -3.80
C SER A 91 -34.30 21.74 -3.52
N GLU A 92 -33.66 22.65 -2.77
CA GLU A 92 -34.19 23.99 -2.53
C GLU A 92 -34.39 24.80 -3.81
N LEU A 93 -33.37 24.78 -4.69
CA LEU A 93 -33.43 25.46 -5.99
C LEU A 93 -34.50 24.86 -6.89
N ALA A 94 -34.65 23.52 -6.89
CA ALA A 94 -35.70 22.85 -7.67
C ALA A 94 -37.11 23.26 -7.19
N VAL A 95 -37.33 23.33 -5.85
CA VAL A 95 -38.61 23.79 -5.30
C VAL A 95 -38.85 25.27 -5.64
N LYS A 96 -37.81 26.12 -5.57
CA LYS A 96 -37.94 27.53 -5.96
C LYS A 96 -38.26 27.68 -7.44
N GLY A 97 -37.57 26.96 -8.33
CA GLY A 97 -37.82 26.99 -9.75
C GLY A 97 -39.18 26.45 -10.17
N ALA A 98 -39.77 25.53 -9.38
CA ALA A 98 -41.10 24.99 -9.63
C ALA A 98 -42.25 25.99 -9.25
N ASN A 99 -41.94 27.04 -8.49
CA ASN A 99 -42.92 28.08 -8.16
C ASN A 99 -43.16 28.99 -9.37
N GLY A 100 -44.37 28.92 -9.97
CA GLY A 100 -44.79 29.66 -11.15
C GLY A 100 -44.95 31.18 -10.98
N THR A 101 -44.40 31.77 -9.90
CA THR A 101 -44.47 33.22 -9.60
C THR A 101 -43.17 33.94 -9.90
N LEU A 102 -42.13 33.23 -10.37
CA LEU A 102 -40.84 33.81 -10.70
C LEU A 102 -40.84 34.40 -12.11
N ASP A 103 -40.11 35.53 -12.28
CA ASP A 103 -39.83 36.12 -13.56
C ASP A 103 -38.72 35.36 -14.32
N ASP A 104 -38.61 35.55 -15.61
CA ASP A 104 -37.66 34.84 -16.48
C ASP A 104 -36.22 35.05 -16.03
N VAL A 105 -35.84 36.23 -15.50
CA VAL A 105 -34.50 36.56 -15.04
C VAL A 105 -34.16 35.74 -13.79
N SER A 106 -35.10 35.61 -12.88
CA SER A 106 -34.95 34.80 -11.66
C SER A 106 -34.87 33.30 -11.98
N LEU A 107 -35.61 32.82 -12.96
CA LEU A 107 -35.52 31.43 -13.47
C LEU A 107 -34.14 31.15 -14.10
N GLU A 108 -33.65 32.09 -14.92
CA GLU A 108 -32.30 31.97 -15.52
C GLU A 108 -31.19 31.94 -14.43
N ALA A 109 -31.30 32.76 -13.39
CA ALA A 109 -30.35 32.76 -12.28
C ALA A 109 -30.36 31.39 -11.53
N ILE A 110 -31.54 30.81 -11.28
CA ILE A 110 -31.68 29.47 -10.69
C ILE A 110 -31.08 28.40 -11.61
N ALA A 111 -31.33 28.48 -12.92
CA ALA A 111 -30.79 27.53 -13.88
C ALA A 111 -29.26 27.54 -13.90
N ASN A 112 -28.65 28.74 -13.86
CA ASN A 112 -27.19 28.87 -13.78
C ASN A 112 -26.63 28.29 -12.48
N GLU A 113 -27.28 28.53 -11.32
CA GLU A 113 -26.85 27.96 -10.04
C GLU A 113 -26.96 26.42 -10.04
N VAL A 114 -28.02 25.86 -10.62
CA VAL A 114 -28.17 24.40 -10.80
C VAL A 114 -27.09 23.83 -11.69
N GLU A 115 -26.70 24.54 -12.77
CA GLU A 115 -25.63 24.11 -13.65
C GLU A 115 -24.27 24.11 -12.95
N GLU A 116 -23.98 25.11 -12.13
CA GLU A 116 -22.75 25.13 -11.30
C GLU A 116 -22.72 23.97 -10.31
N ILE A 117 -23.82 23.70 -9.61
CA ILE A 117 -23.95 22.55 -8.71
C ILE A 117 -23.76 21.23 -9.47
N ARG A 118 -24.32 21.11 -10.67
CA ARG A 118 -24.11 19.94 -11.53
C ARG A 118 -22.64 19.76 -11.85
N ASN A 119 -21.94 20.83 -12.21
CA ASN A 119 -20.53 20.79 -12.55
C ASN A 119 -19.68 20.45 -11.31
N GLU A 120 -20.02 20.96 -10.15
CA GLU A 120 -19.37 20.64 -8.87
C GLU A 120 -19.52 19.15 -8.55
N LEU A 121 -20.75 18.59 -8.64
CA LEU A 121 -20.99 17.15 -8.44
C LEU A 121 -20.23 16.30 -9.46
N PHE A 122 -20.14 16.77 -10.70
CA PHE A 122 -19.36 16.09 -11.74
C PHE A 122 -17.85 16.07 -11.42
N HIS A 123 -17.31 17.16 -10.88
CA HIS A 123 -15.94 17.21 -10.42
C HIS A 123 -15.70 16.27 -9.24
N MET A 124 -16.59 16.26 -8.24
CA MET A 124 -16.53 15.35 -7.11
C MET A 124 -16.60 13.89 -7.55
N ALA A 125 -17.45 13.55 -8.53
CA ALA A 125 -17.57 12.20 -9.09
C ALA A 125 -16.32 11.74 -9.84
N ASN A 126 -15.47 12.66 -10.31
CA ASN A 126 -14.22 12.39 -11.01
C ASN A 126 -12.97 12.76 -10.19
N VAL A 127 -13.09 12.82 -8.86
CA VAL A 127 -11.96 13.05 -7.96
C VAL A 127 -10.90 11.97 -8.13
N GLN A 128 -9.63 12.38 -8.15
CA GLN A 128 -8.47 11.50 -8.25
C GLN A 128 -7.72 11.46 -6.93
N GLN A 129 -7.24 10.28 -6.57
CA GLN A 129 -6.28 10.05 -5.52
C GLN A 129 -5.08 9.31 -6.10
N GLU A 130 -3.86 9.86 -5.93
CA GLU A 130 -2.62 9.25 -6.44
C GLU A 130 -2.70 8.81 -7.91
N ASN A 131 -3.28 9.67 -8.77
CA ASN A 131 -3.46 9.40 -10.20
C ASN A 131 -4.47 8.29 -10.54
N THR A 132 -5.35 7.96 -9.60
CA THR A 132 -6.41 6.95 -9.73
C THR A 132 -7.75 7.60 -9.47
N TYR A 133 -8.72 7.41 -10.36
CA TYR A 133 -10.09 7.92 -10.16
C TYR A 133 -10.78 7.12 -9.06
N LEU A 134 -11.30 7.82 -8.05
CA LEU A 134 -11.83 7.24 -6.82
C LEU A 134 -13.04 6.33 -7.08
N PHE A 135 -13.92 6.70 -8.01
CA PHE A 135 -15.16 5.99 -8.33
C PHE A 135 -15.08 5.12 -9.60
N ALA A 136 -13.89 5.03 -10.23
CA ALA A 136 -13.69 4.19 -11.42
C ALA A 136 -13.22 2.79 -11.01
N VAL A 137 -14.16 1.87 -10.81
CA VAL A 137 -13.92 0.53 -10.23
C VAL A 137 -13.02 -0.35 -11.11
N GLU A 138 -13.20 -0.35 -12.44
CA GLU A 138 -12.44 -1.23 -13.34
C GLU A 138 -11.36 -0.51 -14.16
N ARG A 139 -11.56 0.77 -14.45
CA ARG A 139 -10.67 1.58 -15.31
C ARG A 139 -10.17 2.81 -14.54
N THR A 140 -9.40 2.58 -13.53
CA THR A 140 -8.93 3.62 -12.60
C THR A 140 -8.09 4.73 -13.23
N ASN A 141 -7.62 4.54 -14.47
CA ASN A 141 -6.89 5.53 -15.27
C ASN A 141 -7.79 6.41 -16.17
N GLN A 142 -9.11 6.21 -16.16
CA GLN A 142 -10.08 6.99 -16.94
C GLN A 142 -11.15 7.54 -16.01
N PRO A 143 -11.72 8.72 -16.31
CA PRO A 143 -12.80 9.29 -15.52
C PRO A 143 -14.01 8.35 -15.48
N ALA A 144 -14.59 8.19 -14.29
CA ALA A 144 -15.76 7.33 -14.10
C ALA A 144 -16.99 7.86 -14.87
N TYR A 145 -17.08 9.18 -15.00
CA TYR A 145 -18.17 9.87 -15.66
C TYR A 145 -17.63 10.81 -16.73
N THR A 146 -18.21 10.79 -17.90
CA THR A 146 -17.94 11.74 -18.99
C THR A 146 -19.14 12.65 -19.16
N ALA A 147 -18.93 13.96 -19.25
CA ALA A 147 -20.00 14.88 -19.59
C ALA A 147 -20.43 14.58 -21.02
N THR A 148 -21.66 14.12 -21.21
CA THR A 148 -22.26 14.07 -22.53
C THR A 148 -22.63 15.50 -22.93
N PRO A 149 -22.04 16.06 -24.00
CA PRO A 149 -22.50 17.37 -24.48
C PRO A 149 -23.96 17.26 -24.85
N ASN A 150 -24.77 18.20 -24.35
CA ASN A 150 -26.16 18.37 -24.77
C ASN A 150 -26.22 18.88 -26.22
#